data_39952d81627f243f6aa2d7acbd6d1cef
#
_entry.id   39952d81627f243f6aa2d7acbd6d1cef
#
_cell.length_a   1.000
_cell.length_b   1.000
_cell.length_c   1.000
_cell.angle_alpha   90.00
_cell.angle_beta   90.00
_cell.angle_gamma   90.00
#
_symmetry.space_group_name_H-M   'P 1'
#
loop_
_entity.id
_entity.type
_entity.pdbx_description
1 polymer ?
#
loop_
_entity_poly.entity_id
_entity_poly.type
_entity_poly.pdbx_seq_one_letter_code
_entity_poly.pdbx_strand_id
1 'polypeptide(L)'
;MLDIILATRDIYFEKALREVFGTVSSRIRYIEDAISDRRRVQSGRSFRYYFVFCDDEYTDIVRILFTGEACCILNKSMMNLRAAGGVLTLEERRAVLNRYYRGLSIAEITEETGQNDKTVYGHLRRALQRSGFRKGRFIKGREAAGDSGVE
;
A
#
# COMPACT_ATOMS: atom_id res chain seq x y z
N MET A 1 -16.11 15.17 -3.11
CA MET A 1 -14.66 15.35 -3.31
C MET A 1 -14.01 14.02 -3.62
N LEU A 2 -13.26 13.98 -4.69
CA LEU A 2 -12.56 12.78 -5.14
C LEU A 2 -11.28 12.59 -4.29
N ASP A 3 -11.06 11.40 -3.80
CA ASP A 3 -9.89 11.08 -2.98
C ASP A 3 -8.94 10.20 -3.79
N ILE A 4 -7.71 10.68 -3.95
CA ILE A 4 -6.71 10.05 -4.80
C ILE A 4 -5.46 9.75 -3.98
N ILE A 5 -4.98 8.52 -4.07
CA ILE A 5 -3.79 8.06 -3.37
C ILE A 5 -2.73 7.70 -4.41
N LEU A 6 -1.52 8.16 -4.20
CA LEU A 6 -0.39 7.92 -5.09
C LEU A 6 0.61 6.96 -4.47
N ALA A 7 0.89 5.88 -5.18
CA ALA A 7 1.93 4.91 -4.86
C ALA A 7 2.89 4.83 -6.04
N THR A 8 3.58 5.92 -6.31
CA THR A 8 4.48 6.02 -7.46
C THR A 8 5.81 6.67 -7.07
N ARG A 9 6.86 6.25 -7.72
CA ARG A 9 8.17 6.91 -7.66
C ARG A 9 8.51 7.64 -8.96
N ASP A 10 7.60 7.57 -9.93
CA ASP A 10 7.75 8.26 -11.20
C ASP A 10 7.17 9.67 -11.09
N ILE A 11 8.06 10.66 -11.08
CA ILE A 11 7.66 12.08 -10.94
C ILE A 11 6.84 12.56 -12.13
N TYR A 12 7.05 12.02 -13.30
CA TYR A 12 6.28 12.38 -14.50
C TYR A 12 4.86 11.83 -14.44
N PHE A 13 4.70 10.62 -13.94
CA PHE A 13 3.40 10.02 -13.72
C PHE A 13 2.60 10.82 -12.68
N GLU A 14 3.24 11.16 -11.56
CA GLU A 14 2.62 12.00 -10.53
C GLU A 14 2.19 13.35 -11.10
N LYS A 15 3.07 14.01 -11.85
CA LYS A 15 2.79 15.31 -12.46
C LYS A 15 1.61 15.25 -13.40
N ALA A 16 1.55 14.23 -14.24
CA ALA A 16 0.43 14.02 -15.16
C ALA A 16 -0.89 13.83 -14.41
N LEU A 17 -0.89 13.04 -13.35
CA LEU A 17 -2.08 12.83 -12.53
C LEU A 17 -2.54 14.12 -11.85
N ARG A 18 -1.61 14.93 -11.34
CA ARG A 18 -1.93 16.21 -10.73
C ARG A 18 -2.52 17.20 -11.73
N GLU A 19 -2.05 17.19 -12.97
CA GLU A 19 -2.63 18.00 -14.03
C GLU A 19 -4.05 17.55 -14.37
N VAL A 20 -4.26 16.25 -14.56
CA VAL A 20 -5.56 15.70 -14.92
C VAL A 20 -6.61 15.97 -13.83
N PHE A 21 -6.25 15.79 -12.58
CA PHE A 21 -7.17 15.91 -11.45
C PHE A 21 -7.14 17.28 -10.77
N GLY A 22 -6.24 18.16 -11.16
CA GLY A 22 -6.12 19.49 -10.56
C GLY A 22 -7.30 20.43 -10.82
N THR A 23 -8.10 20.14 -11.84
CA THR A 23 -9.29 20.92 -12.19
C THR A 23 -10.55 20.40 -11.52
N VAL A 24 -10.48 19.27 -10.84
CA VAL A 24 -11.60 18.62 -10.17
C VAL A 24 -11.41 18.80 -8.66
N SER A 25 -12.52 18.93 -7.92
CA SER A 25 -12.44 18.92 -6.46
C SER A 25 -11.89 17.58 -6.00
N SER A 26 -10.59 17.53 -5.77
CA SER A 26 -9.89 16.30 -5.41
C SER A 26 -8.90 16.53 -4.30
N ARG A 27 -8.63 15.48 -3.56
CA ARG A 27 -7.57 15.43 -2.55
C ARG A 27 -6.56 14.40 -2.99
N ILE A 28 -5.34 14.82 -3.23
CA ILE A 28 -4.26 13.93 -3.68
C ILE A 28 -3.27 13.75 -2.54
N ARG A 29 -3.00 12.51 -2.16
CA ARG A 29 -2.10 12.16 -1.07
C ARG A 29 -1.15 11.04 -1.47
N TYR A 30 0.02 11.04 -0.88
CA TYR A 30 0.93 9.89 -1.00
C TYR A 30 0.43 8.73 -0.15
N ILE A 31 0.75 7.51 -0.56
CA ILE A 31 0.32 6.30 0.13
C ILE A 31 0.81 6.25 1.58
N GLU A 32 2.00 6.75 1.87
CA GLU A 32 2.52 6.79 3.24
C GLU A 32 1.62 7.61 4.15
N ASP A 33 1.17 8.76 3.69
CA ASP A 33 0.28 9.65 4.45
C ASP A 33 -1.12 9.03 4.60
N ALA A 34 -1.61 8.42 3.54
CA ALA A 34 -2.92 7.77 3.55
C ALA A 34 -3.00 6.61 4.55
N ILE A 35 -1.94 5.81 4.63
CA ILE A 35 -1.88 4.67 5.55
C ILE A 35 -1.75 5.14 7.00
N SER A 36 -1.08 6.25 7.24
CA SER A 36 -0.89 6.81 8.59
C SER A 36 -2.14 7.49 9.15
N ASP A 37 -3.14 7.77 8.33
CA ASP A 37 -4.35 8.44 8.77
C ASP A 37 -5.28 7.48 9.54
N ARG A 38 -5.25 7.60 10.87
CA ARG A 38 -6.05 6.74 11.78
C ARG A 38 -7.56 6.90 11.61
N ARG A 39 -8.02 8.05 11.14
CA ARG A 39 -9.46 8.32 11.01
C ARG A 39 -10.15 7.39 10.02
N ARG A 40 -9.40 6.88 9.08
CA ARG A 40 -9.94 5.97 8.05
C ARG A 40 -10.15 4.55 8.56
N VAL A 41 -9.31 4.11 9.47
CA VAL A 41 -9.38 2.75 10.01
C VAL A 41 -10.55 2.60 10.97
N GLN A 42 -10.96 3.68 11.63
CA GLN A 42 -12.00 3.67 12.65
C GLN A 42 -13.42 3.98 12.12
N SER A 43 -13.50 4.66 10.99
CA SER A 43 -14.81 5.05 10.46
C SER A 43 -15.31 4.04 9.43
N GLY A 44 -15.80 2.89 9.89
CA GLY A 44 -16.51 1.94 9.05
C GLY A 44 -17.81 2.49 8.43
N ARG A 45 -17.99 3.81 8.41
CA ARG A 45 -19.22 4.47 7.97
C ARG A 45 -19.05 5.46 6.83
N SER A 46 -17.87 5.82 6.38
CA SER A 46 -17.76 6.69 5.22
C SER A 46 -17.41 5.86 4.01
N PHE A 47 -18.39 5.61 3.20
CA PHE A 47 -18.24 5.11 1.84
C PHE A 47 -17.50 6.17 0.99
N ARG A 48 -16.26 6.46 1.32
CA ARG A 48 -15.44 7.29 0.47
C ARG A 48 -14.85 6.41 -0.60
N TYR A 49 -15.39 6.54 -1.76
CA TYR A 49 -14.80 5.92 -2.93
C TYR A 49 -13.51 6.67 -3.24
N TYR A 50 -12.40 5.95 -3.31
CA TYR A 50 -11.13 6.56 -3.65
C TYR A 50 -10.39 5.74 -4.69
N PHE A 51 -9.49 6.41 -5.39
CA PHE A 51 -8.66 5.81 -6.41
C PHE A 51 -7.23 5.72 -5.91
N VAL A 52 -6.60 4.58 -6.19
CA VAL A 52 -5.18 4.38 -5.89
C VAL A 52 -4.45 4.20 -7.22
N PHE A 53 -3.57 5.13 -7.53
CA PHE A 53 -2.71 5.04 -8.70
C PHE A 53 -1.35 4.54 -8.27
N CYS A 54 -0.83 3.53 -8.94
CA CYS A 54 0.46 2.95 -8.59
C CYS A 54 1.30 2.59 -9.81
N ASP A 55 2.60 2.52 -9.60
CA ASP A 55 3.50 1.93 -10.59
C ASP A 55 3.22 0.45 -10.71
N ASP A 56 3.48 -0.13 -11.88
CA ASP A 56 3.18 -1.55 -12.13
C ASP A 56 3.89 -2.46 -11.11
N GLU A 57 5.10 -2.11 -10.71
CA GLU A 57 5.88 -2.85 -9.73
C GLU A 57 5.26 -2.85 -8.32
N TYR A 58 4.43 -1.86 -8.00
CA TYR A 58 3.77 -1.75 -6.70
C TYR A 58 2.36 -2.33 -6.67
N THR A 59 1.89 -2.88 -7.77
CA THR A 59 0.51 -3.36 -7.90
C THR A 59 0.12 -4.34 -6.81
N ASP A 60 0.91 -5.37 -6.58
CA ASP A 60 0.57 -6.39 -5.58
C ASP A 60 0.62 -5.83 -4.16
N ILE A 61 1.58 -4.98 -3.87
CA ILE A 61 1.70 -4.32 -2.56
C ILE A 61 0.47 -3.46 -2.29
N VAL A 62 0.05 -2.68 -3.26
CA VAL A 62 -1.13 -1.83 -3.13
C VAL A 62 -2.39 -2.68 -2.94
N ARG A 63 -2.54 -3.77 -3.67
CA ARG A 63 -3.66 -4.70 -3.49
C ARG A 63 -3.70 -5.28 -2.07
N ILE A 64 -2.56 -5.62 -1.52
CA ILE A 64 -2.46 -6.09 -0.13
C ILE A 64 -2.90 -5.00 0.84
N LEU A 65 -2.33 -3.80 0.70
CA LEU A 65 -2.61 -2.67 1.60
C LEU A 65 -4.07 -2.27 1.64
N PHE A 66 -4.76 -2.35 0.51
CA PHE A 66 -6.16 -1.94 0.38
C PHE A 66 -7.13 -3.12 0.31
N THR A 67 -6.71 -4.28 0.80
CA THR A 67 -7.54 -5.47 0.88
C THR A 67 -8.84 -5.18 1.63
N GLY A 68 -9.97 -5.55 1.03
CA GLY A 68 -11.29 -5.38 1.63
C GLY A 68 -11.84 -3.96 1.60
N GLU A 69 -11.11 -2.99 1.07
CA GLU A 69 -11.57 -1.61 0.99
C GLU A 69 -12.25 -1.31 -0.34
N ALA A 70 -13.22 -0.40 -0.28
CA ALA A 70 -13.94 0.05 -1.48
C ALA A 70 -13.10 1.09 -2.23
N CYS A 71 -12.21 0.62 -3.09
CA CYS A 71 -11.36 1.50 -3.88
C CYS A 71 -11.15 0.92 -5.28
N CYS A 72 -10.73 1.79 -6.18
CA CYS A 72 -10.31 1.41 -7.53
C CYS A 72 -8.80 1.53 -7.62
N ILE A 73 -8.12 0.44 -7.90
CA ILE A 73 -6.66 0.40 -8.02
C ILE A 73 -6.30 0.40 -9.51
N LEU A 74 -5.52 1.38 -9.92
CA LEU A 74 -5.10 1.56 -11.30
C LEU A 74 -3.57 1.64 -11.36
N ASN A 75 -2.97 0.72 -12.08
CA ASN A 75 -1.55 0.82 -12.37
C ASN A 75 -1.31 1.58 -13.69
N LYS A 76 -0.05 1.73 -14.09
CA LYS A 76 0.28 2.44 -15.34
C LYS A 76 -0.33 1.79 -16.58
N SER A 77 -0.59 0.50 -16.54
CA SER A 77 -1.27 -0.23 -17.61
C SER A 77 -2.78 0.00 -17.59
N MET A 78 -3.28 0.85 -16.71
CA MET A 78 -4.70 1.22 -16.57
C MET A 78 -5.60 0.03 -16.26
N MET A 79 -5.07 -0.97 -15.59
CA MET A 79 -5.86 -2.11 -15.14
C MET A 79 -6.55 -1.81 -13.83
N ASN A 80 -7.86 -1.98 -13.82
CA ASN A 80 -8.63 -1.89 -12.60
C ASN A 80 -8.49 -3.20 -11.82
N LEU A 81 -7.85 -3.12 -10.67
CA LEU A 81 -7.54 -4.27 -9.85
C LEU A 81 -8.31 -4.18 -8.53
N ARG A 82 -8.87 -5.30 -8.10
CA ARG A 82 -9.53 -5.40 -6.80
C ARG A 82 -8.75 -6.34 -5.90
N ALA A 83 -8.61 -5.95 -4.67
CA ALA A 83 -8.06 -6.82 -3.64
C ALA A 83 -9.21 -7.53 -2.93
N ALA A 84 -9.09 -8.85 -2.82
CA ALA A 84 -10.05 -9.67 -2.08
C ALA A 84 -9.52 -9.93 -0.67
N GLY A 85 -10.43 -10.14 0.28
CA GLY A 85 -10.07 -10.48 1.65
C GLY A 85 -10.58 -9.47 2.68
N GLY A 86 -10.19 -9.65 3.92
CA GLY A 86 -10.55 -8.77 5.02
C GLY A 86 -9.63 -7.55 5.13
N VAL A 87 -10.14 -6.47 5.68
CA VAL A 87 -9.37 -5.24 5.86
C VAL A 87 -8.20 -5.49 6.80
N LEU A 88 -7.02 -5.00 6.44
CA LEU A 88 -5.84 -5.11 7.27
C LEU A 88 -5.88 -4.11 8.43
N THR A 89 -5.28 -4.49 9.55
CA THR A 89 -5.06 -3.56 10.66
C THR A 89 -4.03 -2.50 10.29
N LEU A 90 -3.97 -1.41 11.06
CA LEU A 90 -2.99 -0.36 10.83
C LEU A 90 -1.55 -0.88 10.93
N GLU A 91 -1.29 -1.72 11.92
CA GLU A 91 0.04 -2.31 12.13
C GLU A 91 0.44 -3.22 10.98
N GLU A 92 -0.49 -4.00 10.47
CA GLU A 92 -0.27 -4.86 9.31
C GLU A 92 0.05 -4.03 8.06
N ARG A 93 -0.68 -2.95 7.84
CA ARG A 93 -0.43 -2.03 6.72
C ARG A 93 0.93 -1.35 6.82
N ARG A 94 1.28 -0.89 8.02
CA ARG A 94 2.59 -0.26 8.26
C ARG A 94 3.73 -1.23 8.02
N ALA A 95 3.58 -2.47 8.46
CA ALA A 95 4.59 -3.49 8.25
C ALA A 95 4.80 -3.76 6.74
N VAL A 96 3.71 -3.93 5.99
CA VAL A 96 3.76 -4.13 4.54
C VAL A 96 4.37 -2.91 3.84
N LEU A 97 3.92 -1.72 4.20
CA LEU A 97 4.45 -0.48 3.64
C LEU A 97 5.94 -0.36 3.87
N ASN A 98 6.39 -0.56 5.10
CA ASN A 98 7.80 -0.44 5.45
C ASN A 98 8.66 -1.48 4.74
N ARG A 99 8.21 -2.73 4.76
CA ARG A 99 9.01 -3.84 4.21
C ARG A 99 9.04 -3.85 2.69
N TYR A 100 7.89 -3.69 2.06
CA TYR A 100 7.77 -3.92 0.62
C TYR A 100 7.73 -2.65 -0.20
N TYR A 101 7.12 -1.59 0.27
CA TYR A 101 7.08 -0.33 -0.45
C TYR A 101 8.32 0.52 -0.19
N ARG A 102 8.68 0.73 1.08
CA ARG A 102 9.88 1.49 1.45
C ARG A 102 11.17 0.69 1.31
N GLY A 103 11.08 -0.63 1.27
CA GLY A 103 12.22 -1.51 1.09
C GLY A 103 13.11 -1.64 2.31
N LEU A 104 12.59 -1.41 3.51
CA LEU A 104 13.37 -1.52 4.73
C LEU A 104 13.62 -2.98 5.12
N SER A 105 14.78 -3.24 5.69
CA SER A 105 15.07 -4.53 6.33
C SER A 105 14.27 -4.66 7.62
N ILE A 106 14.14 -5.88 8.12
CA ILE A 106 13.49 -6.12 9.42
C ILE A 106 14.19 -5.35 10.53
N ALA A 107 15.53 -5.34 10.51
CA ALA A 107 16.32 -4.59 11.50
C ALA A 107 16.02 -3.09 11.46
N GLU A 108 15.92 -2.51 10.27
CA GLU A 108 15.57 -1.10 10.13
C GLU A 108 14.15 -0.80 10.61
N ILE A 109 13.22 -1.71 10.36
CA ILE A 109 11.83 -1.55 10.84
C ILE A 109 11.78 -1.62 12.36
N THR A 110 12.47 -2.56 12.97
CA THR A 110 12.50 -2.69 14.44
C THR A 110 13.14 -1.48 15.10
N GLU A 111 14.19 -0.93 14.50
CA GLU A 111 14.84 0.28 14.98
C GLU A 111 13.91 1.49 14.92
N GLU A 112 13.20 1.65 13.79
CA GLU A 112 12.33 2.80 13.56
C GLU A 112 11.04 2.73 14.40
N THR A 113 10.48 1.53 14.58
CA THR A 113 9.17 1.36 15.24
C THR A 113 9.26 0.97 16.70
N GLY A 114 10.42 0.51 17.18
CA GLY A 114 10.57 -0.03 18.53
C GLY A 114 9.97 -1.42 18.72
N GLN A 115 9.44 -2.03 17.69
CA GLN A 115 8.91 -3.39 17.73
C GLN A 115 10.03 -4.43 17.63
N ASN A 116 9.83 -5.64 18.16
CA ASN A 116 10.79 -6.71 17.96
C ASN A 116 10.55 -7.44 16.63
N ASP A 117 11.54 -8.20 16.19
CA ASP A 117 11.51 -8.92 14.92
C ASP A 117 10.29 -9.84 14.80
N LYS A 118 9.99 -10.58 15.84
CA LYS A 118 8.87 -11.52 15.86
C LYS A 118 7.55 -10.82 15.63
N THR A 119 7.36 -9.65 16.20
CA THR A 119 6.16 -8.84 16.02
C THR A 119 6.03 -8.37 14.59
N VAL A 120 7.11 -7.87 13.99
CA VAL A 120 7.11 -7.42 12.60
C VAL A 120 6.80 -8.58 11.64
N TYR A 121 7.45 -9.71 11.80
CA TYR A 121 7.17 -10.91 11.00
C TYR A 121 5.72 -11.38 11.17
N GLY A 122 5.18 -11.30 12.38
CA GLY A 122 3.80 -11.64 12.66
C GLY A 122 2.81 -10.76 11.90
N HIS A 123 3.06 -9.46 11.86
CA HIS A 123 2.22 -8.52 11.10
C HIS A 123 2.29 -8.80 9.61
N LEU A 124 3.48 -9.03 9.05
CA LEU A 124 3.66 -9.33 7.63
C LEU A 124 2.93 -10.62 7.25
N ARG A 125 3.08 -11.67 8.05
CA ARG A 125 2.44 -12.96 7.80
C ARG A 125 0.91 -12.83 7.81
N ARG A 126 0.35 -12.14 8.80
CA ARG A 126 -1.10 -11.94 8.88
C ARG A 126 -1.62 -11.11 7.71
N ALA A 127 -0.87 -10.09 7.30
CA ALA A 127 -1.24 -9.28 6.14
C ALA A 127 -1.35 -10.12 4.87
N LEU A 128 -0.35 -10.97 4.61
CA LEU A 128 -0.36 -11.86 3.45
C LEU A 128 -1.48 -12.88 3.53
N GLN A 129 -1.72 -13.45 4.71
CA GLN A 129 -2.83 -14.40 4.91
C GLN A 129 -4.19 -13.76 4.64
N ARG A 130 -4.43 -12.57 5.19
CA ARG A 130 -5.71 -11.86 5.02
C ARG A 130 -5.95 -11.44 3.58
N SER A 131 -4.90 -11.04 2.88
CA SER A 131 -5.01 -10.61 1.50
C SER A 131 -5.12 -11.76 0.51
N GLY A 132 -4.86 -12.99 0.94
CA GLY A 132 -4.86 -14.15 0.07
C GLY A 132 -3.63 -14.28 -0.82
N PHE A 133 -2.64 -13.42 -0.65
CA PHE A 133 -1.39 -13.52 -1.39
C PHE A 133 -0.52 -14.64 -0.84
N ARG A 134 0.03 -15.44 -1.71
CA ARG A 134 0.96 -16.49 -1.33
C ARG A 134 2.36 -15.93 -1.29
N LYS A 135 3.11 -16.33 -0.27
CA LYS A 135 4.53 -16.04 -0.16
C LYS A 135 5.26 -16.46 -1.44
N GLY A 136 6.04 -15.56 -2.00
CA GLY A 136 6.79 -15.81 -3.23
C GLY A 136 6.04 -15.55 -4.53
N ARG A 137 4.75 -15.24 -4.48
CA ARG A 137 3.97 -14.95 -5.68
C ARG A 137 3.68 -13.48 -5.91
N PHE A 138 3.94 -12.61 -4.96
CA PHE A 138 3.77 -11.19 -5.21
C PHE A 138 5.09 -10.53 -5.56
N ILE A 139 5.00 -9.49 -6.42
CA ILE A 139 6.16 -8.71 -6.83
C ILE A 139 6.45 -7.69 -5.76
N LYS A 140 7.66 -7.68 -5.23
CA LYS A 140 8.11 -6.66 -4.27
C LYS A 140 8.30 -5.35 -5.01
N GLY A 141 7.75 -4.28 -4.47
CA GLY A 141 7.76 -2.97 -5.12
C GLY A 141 9.13 -2.34 -5.27
N ARG A 142 10.04 -2.65 -4.40
CA ARG A 142 11.46 -2.41 -4.59
C ARG A 142 12.07 -3.77 -4.80
N GLU A 143 12.65 -3.98 -5.95
CA GLU A 143 13.60 -5.03 -6.07
C GLU A 143 14.69 -4.70 -5.06
N ALA A 144 14.49 -5.15 -3.85
CA ALA A 144 15.49 -5.07 -2.84
C ALA A 144 16.56 -6.02 -3.29
N ALA A 145 17.45 -5.49 -4.11
CA ALA A 145 18.55 -6.24 -4.65
C ALA A 145 19.18 -7.04 -3.52
N GLY A 146 19.14 -8.33 -3.64
CA GLY A 146 19.77 -9.21 -2.69
C GLY A 146 18.92 -9.63 -1.49
N ASP A 147 17.67 -9.20 -1.38
CA ASP A 147 16.83 -9.59 -0.25
C ASP A 147 15.80 -10.65 -0.63
N SER A 148 16.24 -11.65 -1.32
CA SER A 148 15.35 -12.67 -1.86
C SER A 148 15.11 -13.84 -0.92
N GLY A 149 15.81 -13.95 0.18
CA GLY A 149 15.79 -15.15 0.98
C GLY A 149 15.11 -15.08 2.32
N VAL A 150 14.61 -13.93 2.70
CA VAL A 150 14.24 -13.67 4.09
C VAL A 150 12.79 -14.04 4.41
N GLU A 151 12.05 -14.36 3.43
CA GLU A 151 10.62 -14.64 3.65
C GLU A 151 10.19 -16.03 3.34
#